data_445b4be50af547ab95c0ce1415dd3061
#
_entry.id   445b4be50af547ab95c0ce1415dd3061
#
_cell.length_a   1.000
_cell.length_b   1.000
_cell.length_c   1.000
_cell.angle_alpha   90.00
_cell.angle_beta   90.00
_cell.angle_gamma   90.00
#
_symmetry.space_group_name_H-M   'P 1'
#
loop_
_entity.id
_entity.type
_entity.pdbx_description
1 polymer ?
#
loop_
_entity_poly.entity_id
_entity_poly.type
_entity_poly.pdbx_seq_one_letter_code
_entity_poly.pdbx_strand_id
1 'polypeptide(L)'
;MIYITGDKHANFEEVLNFCYVNKTSLDDTLIVLGDAGINYYVNENDYILKNSLLQYPITFLCIHGNHEERPENIKTYKKKKFHDGIVYYEEDYPNILFAKDGEVYNFNNHKVLVIGGAYSVDKYFRLAMGYNWYENEQPNAATKSRVKEVLNNMNNKIDIILSHTCPYKYLPREMLLDGIDQSTVDYSTEYFLNEIENTVDYNLWYCGHYHTDKKI
;
A
#
# COMPACT_ATOMS: atom_id res chain seq x y z
N MET A 1 -6.91 -5.82 -17.22
CA MET A 1 -5.42 -5.80 -17.03
C MET A 1 -5.09 -5.41 -15.59
N ILE A 2 -3.84 -5.71 -15.12
CA ILE A 2 -3.37 -5.26 -13.80
C ILE A 2 -2.16 -4.36 -14.03
N TYR A 3 -2.20 -3.18 -13.46
CA TYR A 3 -1.14 -2.18 -13.51
C TYR A 3 -0.67 -1.88 -12.09
N ILE A 4 0.58 -1.43 -11.94
CA ILE A 4 1.17 -1.11 -10.64
C ILE A 4 1.81 0.27 -10.71
N THR A 5 1.62 1.08 -9.69
CA THR A 5 2.30 2.38 -9.50
C THR A 5 2.75 2.53 -8.05
N GLY A 6 3.76 3.36 -7.83
CA GLY A 6 4.15 3.80 -6.49
C GLY A 6 3.20 4.85 -5.90
N ASP A 7 3.69 5.52 -4.89
CA ASP A 7 3.03 6.56 -4.12
C ASP A 7 2.38 7.65 -4.98
N LYS A 8 1.21 8.10 -4.61
CA LYS A 8 0.48 9.15 -5.36
C LYS A 8 0.32 10.45 -4.59
N HIS A 9 0.27 10.41 -3.26
CA HIS A 9 0.07 11.59 -2.41
C HIS A 9 -1.02 12.53 -2.96
N ALA A 10 -2.18 11.94 -3.31
CA ALA A 10 -3.34 12.60 -3.93
C ALA A 10 -3.12 13.14 -5.34
N ASN A 11 -1.95 12.96 -5.97
CA ASN A 11 -1.71 13.37 -7.35
C ASN A 11 -1.92 12.21 -8.33
N PHE A 12 -3.09 12.18 -8.98
CA PHE A 12 -3.48 11.17 -9.96
C PHE A 12 -3.55 11.72 -11.40
N GLU A 13 -3.04 12.91 -11.66
CA GLU A 13 -3.16 13.54 -12.99
C GLU A 13 -2.57 12.65 -14.10
N GLU A 14 -1.39 12.09 -13.87
CA GLU A 14 -0.75 11.17 -14.83
C GLU A 14 -1.58 9.88 -15.05
N VAL A 15 -2.29 9.42 -14.01
CA VAL A 15 -3.14 8.22 -14.10
C VAL A 15 -4.33 8.46 -15.02
N LEU A 16 -4.91 9.66 -15.04
CA LEU A 16 -6.00 9.98 -15.95
C LEU A 16 -5.54 9.88 -17.41
N ASN A 17 -4.39 10.48 -17.72
CA ASN A 17 -3.81 10.37 -19.05
C ASN A 17 -3.46 8.93 -19.42
N PHE A 18 -2.90 8.16 -18.48
CA PHE A 18 -2.64 6.74 -18.64
C PHE A 18 -3.91 5.97 -19.00
N CYS A 19 -5.02 6.19 -18.28
CA CYS A 19 -6.29 5.56 -18.55
C CYS A 19 -6.81 5.88 -19.96
N TYR A 20 -6.69 7.13 -20.37
CA TYR A 20 -7.10 7.56 -21.71
C TYR A 20 -6.30 6.88 -22.81
N VAL A 21 -4.97 6.88 -22.68
CA VAL A 21 -4.05 6.30 -23.67
C VAL A 21 -4.24 4.78 -23.78
N ASN A 22 -4.40 4.10 -22.65
CA ASN A 22 -4.53 2.64 -22.61
C ASN A 22 -5.98 2.16 -22.75
N LYS A 23 -6.96 3.08 -22.83
CA LYS A 23 -8.39 2.75 -22.95
C LYS A 23 -8.86 1.79 -21.86
N THR A 24 -8.46 2.07 -20.61
CA THR A 24 -8.82 1.26 -19.46
C THR A 24 -10.32 1.28 -19.20
N SER A 25 -10.78 0.34 -18.41
CA SER A 25 -12.16 0.23 -17.93
C SER A 25 -12.16 -0.13 -16.44
N LEU A 26 -13.32 -0.18 -15.81
CA LEU A 26 -13.45 -0.63 -14.42
C LEU A 26 -13.07 -2.11 -14.20
N ASP A 27 -12.93 -2.89 -15.28
CA ASP A 27 -12.42 -4.28 -15.23
C ASP A 27 -10.89 -4.31 -15.10
N ASP A 28 -10.23 -3.20 -15.38
CA ASP A 28 -8.78 -3.04 -15.18
C ASP A 28 -8.51 -2.56 -13.75
N THR A 29 -7.39 -3.01 -13.18
CA THR A 29 -7.01 -2.63 -11.82
C THR A 29 -5.67 -1.91 -11.82
N LEU A 30 -5.61 -0.73 -11.19
CA LEU A 30 -4.37 -0.05 -10.84
C LEU A 30 -4.07 -0.29 -9.36
N ILE A 31 -2.98 -0.98 -9.08
CA ILE A 31 -2.47 -1.18 -7.72
C ILE A 31 -1.58 0.01 -7.37
N VAL A 32 -1.92 0.72 -6.28
CA VAL A 32 -1.11 1.80 -5.69
C VAL A 32 -0.36 1.24 -4.50
N LEU A 33 0.97 1.29 -4.52
CA LEU A 33 1.85 0.66 -3.53
C LEU A 33 1.98 1.48 -2.22
N GLY A 34 0.87 2.02 -1.75
CA GLY A 34 0.76 2.85 -0.55
C GLY A 34 0.78 4.35 -0.85
N ASP A 35 0.53 5.13 0.16
CA ASP A 35 0.47 6.58 0.13
C ASP A 35 -0.34 7.14 -1.05
N ALA A 36 -1.54 6.57 -1.22
CA ALA A 36 -2.50 7.06 -2.20
C ALA A 36 -2.96 8.49 -1.89
N GLY A 37 -2.90 8.90 -0.61
CA GLY A 37 -3.39 10.18 -0.11
C GLY A 37 -4.92 10.22 0.05
N ILE A 38 -5.60 9.07 0.02
CA ILE A 38 -7.06 9.00 0.02
C ILE A 38 -7.64 9.12 1.43
N ASN A 39 -7.04 8.57 2.43
CA ASN A 39 -7.47 8.62 3.83
C ASN A 39 -6.53 9.48 4.68
N TYR A 40 -5.97 10.53 4.09
CA TYR A 40 -5.00 11.39 4.77
C TYR A 40 -5.64 12.34 5.78
N TYR A 41 -6.81 12.90 5.48
CA TYR A 41 -7.47 13.87 6.36
C TYR A 41 -8.52 13.25 7.27
N VAL A 42 -9.14 12.14 6.86
CA VAL A 42 -10.30 11.49 7.51
C VAL A 42 -11.45 12.46 7.72
N ASN A 43 -11.67 13.36 6.75
CA ASN A 43 -12.72 14.37 6.75
C ASN A 43 -13.17 14.71 5.30
N GLU A 44 -13.87 15.84 5.13
CA GLU A 44 -14.45 16.28 3.85
C GLU A 44 -13.38 16.46 2.73
N ASN A 45 -12.14 16.73 3.07
CA ASN A 45 -11.08 16.89 2.06
C ASN A 45 -10.79 15.57 1.32
N ASP A 46 -10.88 14.43 2.01
CA ASP A 46 -10.73 13.12 1.36
C ASP A 46 -11.88 12.85 0.37
N TYR A 47 -13.10 13.38 0.62
CA TYR A 47 -14.22 13.23 -0.30
C TYR A 47 -13.99 13.95 -1.63
N ILE A 48 -13.28 15.07 -1.63
CA ILE A 48 -12.94 15.80 -2.86
C ILE A 48 -12.08 14.90 -3.76
N LEU A 49 -11.04 14.28 -3.20
CA LEU A 49 -10.19 13.34 -3.94
C LEU A 49 -10.98 12.11 -4.40
N LYS A 50 -11.72 11.45 -3.50
CA LYS A 50 -12.51 10.27 -3.82
C LYS A 50 -13.51 10.54 -4.94
N ASN A 51 -14.22 11.68 -4.91
CA ASN A 51 -15.15 12.09 -5.95
C ASN A 51 -14.45 12.32 -7.31
N SER A 52 -13.22 12.87 -7.29
CA SER A 52 -12.46 13.02 -8.52
C SER A 52 -12.07 11.66 -9.11
N LEU A 53 -11.67 10.71 -8.27
CA LEU A 53 -11.26 9.37 -8.71
C LEU A 53 -12.41 8.50 -9.24
N LEU A 54 -13.67 8.78 -8.88
CA LEU A 54 -14.81 8.10 -9.47
C LEU A 54 -14.92 8.28 -11.00
N GLN A 55 -14.34 9.34 -11.54
CA GLN A 55 -14.39 9.63 -12.97
C GLN A 55 -13.33 8.86 -13.77
N TYR A 56 -12.41 8.18 -13.09
CA TYR A 56 -11.35 7.42 -13.74
C TYR A 56 -11.89 6.04 -14.18
N PRO A 57 -11.75 5.67 -15.44
CA PRO A 57 -12.21 4.37 -15.94
C PRO A 57 -11.20 3.27 -15.55
N ILE A 58 -11.02 3.05 -14.25
CA ILE A 58 -10.15 2.03 -13.69
C ILE A 58 -10.57 1.75 -12.23
N THR A 59 -10.37 0.52 -11.76
CA THR A 59 -10.50 0.19 -10.35
C THR A 59 -9.15 0.41 -9.65
N PHE A 60 -9.16 1.19 -8.58
CA PHE A 60 -7.98 1.38 -7.71
C PHE A 60 -7.95 0.31 -6.64
N LEU A 61 -6.80 -0.34 -6.46
CA LEU A 61 -6.50 -1.19 -5.31
C LEU A 61 -5.31 -0.58 -4.56
N CYS A 62 -5.58 0.15 -3.49
CA CYS A 62 -4.57 0.81 -2.68
C CYS A 62 -4.03 -0.14 -1.61
N ILE A 63 -2.72 -0.22 -1.47
CA ILE A 63 -2.05 -0.79 -0.30
C ILE A 63 -1.94 0.34 0.73
N HIS A 64 -2.05 0.02 2.01
CA HIS A 64 -1.87 1.02 3.06
C HIS A 64 -0.44 1.57 3.08
N GLY A 65 -0.30 2.90 3.02
CA GLY A 65 0.97 3.62 3.19
C GLY A 65 1.22 4.05 4.64
N ASN A 66 2.18 4.95 4.87
CA ASN A 66 2.44 5.49 6.21
C ASN A 66 1.76 6.85 6.44
N HIS A 67 1.29 7.51 5.39
CA HIS A 67 0.67 8.83 5.48
C HIS A 67 -0.87 8.81 5.46
N GLU A 68 -1.50 7.69 5.73
CA GLU A 68 -2.96 7.57 5.65
C GLU A 68 -3.51 6.71 6.79
N GLU A 69 -4.76 7.02 7.22
CA GLU A 69 -5.45 6.21 8.22
C GLU A 69 -5.85 4.86 7.62
N ARG A 70 -5.74 3.80 8.42
CA ARG A 70 -6.17 2.47 8.01
C ARG A 70 -7.68 2.39 7.82
N PRO A 71 -8.17 1.84 6.70
CA PRO A 71 -9.60 1.80 6.42
C PRO A 71 -10.42 1.03 7.49
N GLU A 72 -9.82 0.08 8.19
CA GLU A 72 -10.49 -0.63 9.30
C GLU A 72 -10.86 0.27 10.49
N ASN A 73 -10.23 1.42 10.63
CA ASN A 73 -10.51 2.40 11.68
C ASN A 73 -11.52 3.47 11.24
N ILE A 74 -11.88 3.51 9.97
CA ILE A 74 -12.81 4.49 9.40
C ILE A 74 -14.19 3.82 9.29
N LYS A 75 -15.19 4.40 9.94
CA LYS A 75 -16.53 3.78 10.11
C LYS A 75 -17.31 3.54 8.82
N THR A 76 -17.01 4.30 7.76
CA THR A 76 -17.68 4.22 6.47
C THR A 76 -17.25 3.02 5.64
N TYR A 77 -16.06 2.47 5.93
CA TYR A 77 -15.55 1.32 5.20
C TYR A 77 -16.25 0.01 5.57
N LYS A 78 -16.57 -0.75 4.53
CA LYS A 78 -17.11 -2.11 4.58
C LYS A 78 -16.09 -3.08 3.95
N LYS A 79 -16.36 -4.37 4.09
CA LYS A 79 -15.53 -5.42 3.49
C LYS A 79 -16.28 -6.12 2.37
N LYS A 80 -15.56 -6.45 1.29
CA LYS A 80 -16.06 -7.33 0.22
C LYS A 80 -14.95 -8.26 -0.28
N LYS A 81 -15.34 -9.31 -1.01
CA LYS A 81 -14.38 -10.14 -1.75
C LYS A 81 -13.94 -9.44 -3.03
N PHE A 82 -12.65 -9.56 -3.35
CA PHE A 82 -12.06 -9.09 -4.59
C PHE A 82 -10.87 -9.99 -4.94
N HIS A 83 -10.89 -10.63 -6.09
CA HIS A 83 -9.84 -11.56 -6.52
C HIS A 83 -9.40 -12.58 -5.45
N ASP A 84 -10.36 -13.27 -4.86
CA ASP A 84 -10.24 -14.26 -3.78
C ASP A 84 -9.85 -13.70 -2.41
N GLY A 85 -9.29 -12.49 -2.32
CA GLY A 85 -8.97 -11.79 -1.08
C GLY A 85 -10.08 -10.90 -0.56
N ILE A 86 -9.86 -10.28 0.59
CA ILE A 86 -10.77 -9.31 1.22
C ILE A 86 -10.21 -7.91 1.01
N VAL A 87 -11.06 -7.00 0.56
CA VAL A 87 -10.76 -5.55 0.48
C VAL A 87 -11.71 -4.75 1.33
N TYR A 88 -11.27 -3.55 1.71
CA TYR A 88 -12.12 -2.51 2.27
C TYR A 88 -12.59 -1.59 1.14
N TYR A 89 -13.84 -1.11 1.24
CA TYR A 89 -14.43 -0.18 0.28
C TYR A 89 -15.52 0.67 0.95
N GLU A 90 -15.85 1.78 0.36
CA GLU A 90 -17.03 2.59 0.70
C GLU A 90 -18.08 2.45 -0.40
N GLU A 91 -19.36 2.44 -0.03
CA GLU A 91 -20.46 2.23 -1.00
C GLU A 91 -20.53 3.33 -2.05
N ASP A 92 -20.23 4.57 -1.64
CA ASP A 92 -20.25 5.73 -2.53
C ASP A 92 -19.03 5.75 -3.48
N TYR A 93 -17.99 4.93 -3.22
CA TYR A 93 -16.75 4.88 -3.98
C TYR A 93 -16.37 3.43 -4.37
N PRO A 94 -17.23 2.74 -5.15
CA PRO A 94 -17.13 1.30 -5.36
C PRO A 94 -15.88 0.83 -6.14
N ASN A 95 -15.23 1.73 -6.87
CA ASN A 95 -13.99 1.48 -7.63
C ASN A 95 -12.71 1.91 -6.87
N ILE A 96 -12.83 2.36 -5.62
CA ILE A 96 -11.70 2.67 -4.74
C ILE A 96 -11.65 1.62 -3.65
N LEU A 97 -10.66 0.73 -3.72
CA LEU A 97 -10.50 -0.41 -2.84
C LEU A 97 -9.21 -0.28 -2.06
N PHE A 98 -9.23 -0.69 -0.80
CA PHE A 98 -8.01 -0.87 -0.01
C PHE A 98 -7.78 -2.35 0.24
N ALA A 99 -6.58 -2.80 -0.07
CA ALA A 99 -6.16 -4.15 0.24
C ALA A 99 -6.06 -4.35 1.76
N LYS A 100 -6.46 -5.52 2.23
CA LYS A 100 -6.27 -5.86 3.63
C LYS A 100 -4.90 -6.54 3.80
N ASP A 101 -4.13 -6.08 4.77
CA ASP A 101 -2.81 -6.64 5.06
C ASP A 101 -2.88 -8.14 5.39
N GLY A 102 -1.97 -8.90 4.82
CA GLY A 102 -1.91 -10.35 4.96
C GLY A 102 -2.97 -11.12 4.16
N GLU A 103 -3.71 -10.46 3.27
CA GLU A 103 -4.54 -11.17 2.28
C GLU A 103 -3.69 -11.61 1.07
N VAL A 104 -4.14 -12.69 0.44
CA VAL A 104 -3.60 -13.17 -0.82
C VAL A 104 -4.68 -13.03 -1.89
N TYR A 105 -4.36 -12.29 -2.93
CA TYR A 105 -5.23 -12.08 -4.08
C TYR A 105 -4.81 -12.98 -5.24
N ASN A 106 -5.76 -13.36 -6.07
CA ASN A 106 -5.51 -14.15 -7.28
C ASN A 106 -5.66 -13.24 -8.51
N PHE A 107 -4.57 -12.74 -9.02
CA PHE A 107 -4.56 -11.96 -10.26
C PHE A 107 -4.01 -12.82 -11.42
N ASN A 108 -4.87 -13.18 -12.36
CA ASN A 108 -4.48 -13.97 -13.55
C ASN A 108 -3.75 -15.28 -13.19
N ASN A 109 -4.22 -16.00 -12.18
CA ASN A 109 -3.63 -17.22 -11.60
C ASN A 109 -2.29 -17.00 -10.88
N HIS A 110 -1.91 -15.77 -10.58
CA HIS A 110 -0.79 -15.45 -9.69
C HIS A 110 -1.30 -15.13 -8.28
N LYS A 111 -0.70 -15.76 -7.28
CA LYS A 111 -0.95 -15.50 -5.87
C LYS A 111 -0.15 -14.29 -5.43
N VAL A 112 -0.86 -13.24 -5.03
CA VAL A 112 -0.28 -11.93 -4.70
C VAL A 112 -0.54 -11.61 -3.23
N LEU A 113 0.50 -11.61 -2.42
CA LEU A 113 0.43 -11.23 -1.00
C LEU A 113 0.59 -9.71 -0.86
N VAL A 114 -0.19 -9.10 0.03
CA VAL A 114 -0.12 -7.66 0.33
C VAL A 114 0.30 -7.41 1.77
N ILE A 115 1.25 -6.48 1.97
CA ILE A 115 1.73 -6.03 3.28
C ILE A 115 1.94 -4.51 3.23
N GLY A 116 1.06 -3.75 3.87
CA GLY A 116 1.14 -2.29 3.90
C GLY A 116 1.92 -1.72 5.08
N GLY A 117 2.16 -0.42 5.02
CA GLY A 117 2.73 0.39 6.08
C GLY A 117 4.25 0.51 6.06
N ALA A 118 4.73 1.60 6.64
CA ALA A 118 6.13 1.93 6.88
C ALA A 118 6.23 2.94 8.03
N TYR A 119 7.43 3.25 8.49
CA TYR A 119 7.67 4.32 9.45
C TYR A 119 7.80 5.68 8.76
N SER A 120 7.12 6.70 9.29
CA SER A 120 7.24 8.09 8.82
C SER A 120 8.49 8.74 9.41
N VAL A 121 9.54 8.91 8.61
CA VAL A 121 10.78 9.57 9.04
C VAL A 121 10.55 11.04 9.44
N ASP A 122 9.51 11.66 8.93
CA ASP A 122 9.08 13.03 9.22
C ASP A 122 8.03 13.12 10.36
N LYS A 123 7.78 12.05 11.10
CA LYS A 123 6.81 11.95 12.19
C LYS A 123 6.88 13.15 13.16
N TYR A 124 8.05 13.45 13.69
CA TYR A 124 8.20 14.52 14.67
C TYR A 124 7.98 15.91 14.09
N PHE A 125 8.38 16.11 12.83
CA PHE A 125 8.06 17.33 12.09
C PHE A 125 6.54 17.47 11.89
N ARG A 126 5.84 16.43 11.47
CA ARG A 126 4.38 16.41 11.33
C ARG A 126 3.68 16.79 12.62
N LEU A 127 4.05 16.14 13.73
CA LEU A 127 3.49 16.43 15.05
C LEU A 127 3.74 17.87 15.48
N ALA A 128 4.94 18.40 15.26
CA ALA A 128 5.28 19.78 15.61
C ALA A 128 4.51 20.82 14.78
N MET A 129 4.21 20.50 13.52
CA MET A 129 3.47 21.38 12.60
C MET A 129 1.95 21.18 12.65
N GLY A 130 1.47 20.21 13.44
CA GLY A 130 0.04 19.88 13.49
C GLY A 130 -0.47 19.17 12.23
N TYR A 131 0.40 18.52 11.47
CA TYR A 131 0.03 17.67 10.34
C TYR A 131 -0.43 16.30 10.82
N ASN A 132 -1.25 15.61 10.02
CA ASN A 132 -1.73 14.29 10.37
C ASN A 132 -0.59 13.28 10.38
N TRP A 133 -0.57 12.49 11.43
CA TRP A 133 0.25 11.30 11.59
C TRP A 133 -0.59 10.24 12.30
N TYR A 134 -0.44 8.98 11.90
CA TYR A 134 -1.22 7.87 12.40
C TYR A 134 -0.33 6.87 13.13
N GLU A 135 -0.65 6.54 14.38
CA GLU A 135 0.13 5.62 15.21
C GLU A 135 0.18 4.21 14.62
N ASN A 136 -0.82 3.85 13.81
CA ASN A 136 -0.94 2.55 13.14
C ASN A 136 -0.31 2.51 11.74
N GLU A 137 0.59 3.44 11.43
CA GLU A 137 1.30 3.53 10.14
C GLU A 137 2.05 2.23 9.78
N GLN A 138 2.58 1.51 10.77
CA GLN A 138 3.26 0.23 10.58
C GLN A 138 2.34 -0.97 10.87
N PRO A 139 2.59 -2.17 10.29
CA PRO A 139 1.86 -3.37 10.63
C PRO A 139 2.13 -3.78 12.07
N ASN A 140 1.06 -3.95 12.85
CA ASN A 140 1.14 -4.37 14.25
C ASN A 140 1.47 -5.88 14.39
N ALA A 141 1.67 -6.34 15.63
CA ALA A 141 2.01 -7.73 15.90
C ALA A 141 0.96 -8.73 15.40
N ALA A 142 -0.33 -8.37 15.44
CA ALA A 142 -1.40 -9.24 14.95
C ALA A 142 -1.36 -9.37 13.43
N THR A 143 -1.13 -8.27 12.72
CA THR A 143 -0.92 -8.28 11.26
C THR A 143 0.29 -9.11 10.88
N LYS A 144 1.44 -8.91 11.55
CA LYS A 144 2.66 -9.68 11.31
C LYS A 144 2.46 -11.19 11.54
N SER A 145 1.75 -11.56 12.61
CA SER A 145 1.42 -12.97 12.91
C SER A 145 0.51 -13.58 11.86
N ARG A 146 -0.51 -12.85 11.42
CA ARG A 146 -1.41 -13.27 10.35
C ARG A 146 -0.68 -13.52 9.02
N VAL A 147 0.21 -12.62 8.63
CA VAL A 147 1.02 -12.78 7.42
C VAL A 147 1.83 -14.08 7.48
N LYS A 148 2.50 -14.34 8.62
CA LYS A 148 3.27 -15.58 8.83
C LYS A 148 2.37 -16.83 8.77
N GLU A 149 1.18 -16.79 9.36
CA GLU A 149 0.22 -17.90 9.29
C GLU A 149 -0.23 -18.18 7.85
N VAL A 150 -0.60 -17.14 7.10
CA VAL A 150 -1.00 -17.26 5.70
C VAL A 150 0.12 -17.87 4.86
N LEU A 151 1.34 -17.38 5.00
CA LEU A 151 2.50 -17.91 4.30
C LEU A 151 2.78 -19.38 4.66
N ASN A 152 2.71 -19.74 5.95
CA ASN A 152 2.86 -21.14 6.40
C ASN A 152 1.81 -22.05 5.76
N ASN A 153 0.55 -21.62 5.70
CA ASN A 153 -0.54 -22.38 5.06
C ASN A 153 -0.34 -22.55 3.55
N MET A 154 0.51 -21.72 2.95
CA MET A 154 0.90 -21.78 1.53
C MET A 154 2.26 -22.46 1.33
N ASN A 155 2.80 -23.15 2.35
CA ASN A 155 4.14 -23.74 2.34
C ASN A 155 5.24 -22.73 1.98
N ASN A 156 5.10 -21.50 2.41
CA ASN A 156 5.98 -20.36 2.12
C ASN A 156 6.24 -20.14 0.60
N LYS A 157 5.21 -20.37 -0.23
CA LYS A 157 5.26 -20.13 -1.67
C LYS A 157 4.22 -19.12 -2.10
N ILE A 158 4.66 -18.07 -2.75
CA ILE A 158 3.83 -16.99 -3.28
C ILE A 158 4.43 -16.50 -4.60
N ASP A 159 3.60 -16.08 -5.56
CA ASP A 159 4.14 -15.64 -6.85
C ASP A 159 4.67 -14.20 -6.77
N ILE A 160 3.90 -13.31 -6.13
CA ILE A 160 4.21 -11.89 -6.06
C ILE A 160 3.97 -11.37 -4.63
N ILE A 161 4.88 -10.54 -4.15
CA ILE A 161 4.69 -9.78 -2.91
C ILE A 161 4.58 -8.30 -3.26
N LEU A 162 3.57 -7.66 -2.70
CA LEU A 162 3.37 -6.21 -2.80
C LEU A 162 3.45 -5.63 -1.39
N SER A 163 4.32 -4.67 -1.19
CA SER A 163 4.44 -3.98 0.10
C SER A 163 4.56 -2.47 -0.10
N HIS A 164 4.33 -1.68 0.96
CA HIS A 164 4.57 -0.25 0.86
C HIS A 164 6.07 0.03 0.91
N THR A 165 6.79 -0.44 1.95
CA THR A 165 8.26 -0.35 2.02
C THR A 165 8.93 -1.67 1.59
N CYS A 166 10.27 -1.71 1.54
CA CYS A 166 11.05 -2.86 1.08
C CYS A 166 11.69 -3.64 2.25
N PRO A 167 12.17 -4.89 2.03
CA PRO A 167 13.04 -5.58 2.99
C PRO A 167 14.28 -4.77 3.34
N TYR A 168 14.70 -4.78 4.62
CA TYR A 168 15.79 -3.96 5.15
C TYR A 168 17.10 -4.02 4.35
N LYS A 169 17.45 -5.20 3.82
CA LYS A 169 18.66 -5.38 3.01
C LYS A 169 18.63 -4.65 1.66
N TYR A 170 17.43 -4.29 1.17
CA TYR A 170 17.22 -3.62 -0.11
C TYR A 170 16.92 -2.12 0.04
N LEU A 171 17.08 -1.56 1.25
CA LEU A 171 16.94 -0.12 1.47
C LEU A 171 17.78 0.66 0.43
N PRO A 172 17.16 1.59 -0.32
CA PRO A 172 17.90 2.45 -1.25
C PRO A 172 18.61 3.56 -0.47
N ARG A 173 19.74 3.21 0.17
CA ARG A 173 20.45 4.08 1.11
C ARG A 173 20.85 5.42 0.51
N GLU A 174 21.07 5.45 -0.81
CA GLU A 174 21.34 6.64 -1.60
C GLU A 174 20.17 7.62 -1.72
N MET A 175 18.95 7.16 -1.39
CA MET A 175 17.72 7.98 -1.43
C MET A 175 17.29 8.45 -0.04
N LEU A 176 17.99 8.02 1.01
CA LEU A 176 17.65 8.44 2.37
C LEU A 176 17.95 9.92 2.56
N LEU A 177 17.09 10.63 3.31
CA LEU A 177 17.24 12.06 3.55
C LEU A 177 18.45 12.35 4.42
N ASP A 178 19.37 13.18 3.95
CA ASP A 178 20.63 13.53 4.63
C ASP A 178 20.42 14.19 6.01
N GLY A 179 19.28 14.86 6.22
CA GLY A 179 18.95 15.53 7.49
C GLY A 179 18.35 14.61 8.57
N ILE A 180 18.12 13.34 8.29
CA ILE A 180 17.50 12.39 9.21
C ILE A 180 18.57 11.51 9.84
N ASP A 181 18.65 11.52 11.17
CA ASP A 181 19.47 10.55 11.90
C ASP A 181 18.84 9.17 11.79
N GLN A 182 19.44 8.31 10.98
CA GLN A 182 18.93 6.97 10.68
C GLN A 182 18.87 6.06 11.92
N SER A 183 19.56 6.39 13.01
CA SER A 183 19.47 5.65 14.27
C SER A 183 18.13 5.87 15.00
N THR A 184 17.38 6.92 14.63
CA THR A 184 16.05 7.22 15.19
C THR A 184 14.90 6.64 14.40
N VAL A 185 15.17 6.04 13.25
CA VAL A 185 14.15 5.44 12.37
C VAL A 185 13.78 4.06 12.87
N ASP A 186 12.49 3.80 13.03
CA ASP A 186 11.98 2.47 13.40
C ASP A 186 11.82 1.57 12.16
N TYR A 187 12.83 0.79 11.88
CA TYR A 187 12.85 -0.19 10.79
C TYR A 187 12.12 -1.50 11.08
N SER A 188 11.18 -1.53 12.03
CA SER A 188 10.49 -2.77 12.44
C SER A 188 9.68 -3.41 11.30
N THR A 189 9.18 -2.62 10.36
CA THR A 189 8.50 -3.13 9.15
C THR A 189 9.51 -3.73 8.19
N GLU A 190 10.58 -3.02 7.87
CA GLU A 190 11.63 -3.47 6.95
C GLU A 190 12.33 -4.75 7.46
N TYR A 191 12.56 -4.86 8.76
CA TYR A 191 13.09 -6.09 9.37
C TYR A 191 12.11 -7.25 9.25
N PHE A 192 10.81 -7.00 9.46
CA PHE A 192 9.78 -8.02 9.26
C PHE A 192 9.72 -8.48 7.79
N LEU A 193 9.76 -7.55 6.85
CA LEU A 193 9.81 -7.88 5.42
C LEU A 193 11.10 -8.65 5.06
N ASN A 194 12.21 -8.35 5.73
CA ASN A 194 13.46 -9.07 5.54
C ASN A 194 13.40 -10.53 6.08
N GLU A 195 12.65 -10.79 7.16
CA GLU A 195 12.35 -12.16 7.61
C GLU A 195 11.57 -12.93 6.53
N ILE A 196 10.54 -12.30 5.96
CA ILE A 196 9.71 -12.90 4.89
C ILE A 196 10.58 -13.22 3.69
N GLU A 197 11.39 -12.27 3.24
CA GLU A 197 12.26 -12.41 2.08
C GLU A 197 13.26 -13.58 2.24
N ASN A 198 13.74 -13.82 3.44
CA ASN A 198 14.67 -14.94 3.72
C ASN A 198 13.98 -16.31 3.80
N THR A 199 12.66 -16.38 3.93
CA THR A 199 11.92 -17.62 4.22
C THR A 199 10.92 -18.03 3.16
N VAL A 200 10.54 -17.11 2.27
CA VAL A 200 9.48 -17.29 1.29
C VAL A 200 10.06 -17.45 -0.12
N ASP A 201 9.59 -18.46 -0.83
CA ASP A 201 9.85 -18.66 -2.25
C ASP A 201 8.89 -17.78 -3.07
N TYR A 202 9.41 -16.74 -3.74
CA TYR A 202 8.62 -15.78 -4.52
C TYR A 202 9.32 -15.46 -5.85
N ASN A 203 8.54 -14.99 -6.84
CA ASN A 203 9.08 -14.63 -8.15
C ASN A 203 9.38 -13.14 -8.28
N LEU A 204 8.49 -12.28 -7.75
CA LEU A 204 8.59 -10.82 -7.87
C LEU A 204 8.18 -10.14 -6.56
N TRP A 205 8.82 -9.00 -6.29
CA TRP A 205 8.46 -8.11 -5.18
C TRP A 205 8.41 -6.67 -5.68
N TYR A 206 7.29 -5.99 -5.43
CA TYR A 206 7.13 -4.56 -5.74
C TYR A 206 6.87 -3.79 -4.46
N CYS A 207 7.50 -2.62 -4.33
CA CYS A 207 7.27 -1.70 -3.21
C CYS A 207 7.29 -0.24 -3.68
N GLY A 208 6.71 0.67 -2.86
CA GLY A 208 6.72 2.12 -3.00
C GLY A 208 7.65 2.80 -2.02
N HIS A 209 7.17 3.86 -1.36
CA HIS A 209 7.74 4.60 -0.22
C HIS A 209 8.98 5.44 -0.53
N TYR A 210 9.92 4.97 -1.34
CA TYR A 210 11.20 5.65 -1.56
C TYR A 210 11.21 6.59 -2.76
N HIS A 211 10.09 6.75 -3.45
CA HIS A 211 9.93 7.63 -4.61
C HIS A 211 11.05 7.48 -5.65
N THR A 212 11.51 6.27 -5.87
CA THR A 212 12.58 5.96 -6.82
C THR A 212 12.16 4.81 -7.73
N ASP A 213 12.61 4.86 -8.98
CA ASP A 213 12.46 3.76 -9.93
C ASP A 213 13.73 2.94 -9.95
N LYS A 214 13.76 1.88 -9.13
CA LYS A 214 14.93 1.02 -8.93
C LYS A 214 14.56 -0.45 -9.06
N LYS A 215 15.37 -1.19 -9.78
CA LYS A 215 15.28 -2.65 -9.89
C LYS A 215 16.51 -3.29 -9.25
N ILE A 216 16.30 -4.29 -8.42
CA ILE A 216 17.33 -5.04 -7.70
C ILE A 216 17.27 -6.51 -8.09
#